data_2c1aa536d994a0a0781488867f99f45f
#
_entry.id   2c1aa536d994a0a0781488867f99f45f
#
_cell.length_a   1.000
_cell.length_b   1.000
_cell.length_c   1.000
_cell.angle_alpha   90.00
_cell.angle_beta   90.00
_cell.angle_gamma   90.00
#
_symmetry.space_group_name_H-M   'P 1'
#
loop_
_entity.id
_entity.type
_entity.pdbx_description
1 polymer ?
#
loop_
_entity_poly.entity_id
_entity_poly.type
_entity_poly.pdbx_seq_one_letter_code
_entity_poly.pdbx_strand_id
1 'polypeptide(L)'
;TSYAVFIDSWSADWSKVLLLVEGGAKASRYVVFDRSAKTLKEVSYARPSIKEEDVGEVVTIEFKARDGLKINGLITWPTGIPADQRKNLPFIVMPHGGPAAYDAVGFDWLAQFLANEGYAIIQPNFRGSAGFGAGFREAGYGEWGRKMQNDVTDAANAVVRMGWADPARMFIVGASYIFVYYAEQHVVSG
;
A
#
# COMPACT_ATOMS: atom_id res chain seq x y z
N THR A 1 12.80 3.54 -0.55
CA THR A 1 11.95 3.63 -1.75
C THR A 1 11.80 2.24 -2.34
N SER A 2 10.58 1.75 -2.50
CA SER A 2 10.27 0.42 -3.01
C SER A 2 9.71 0.52 -4.43
N TYR A 3 10.15 -0.40 -5.31
CA TYR A 3 9.67 -0.52 -6.68
C TYR A 3 9.12 -1.91 -6.95
N ALA A 4 8.11 -1.99 -7.81
CA ALA A 4 7.63 -3.21 -8.44
C ALA A 4 7.94 -3.16 -9.94
N VAL A 5 8.36 -4.30 -10.49
CA VAL A 5 8.65 -4.45 -11.93
C VAL A 5 7.85 -5.64 -12.43
N PHE A 6 6.99 -5.38 -13.39
CA PHE A 6 6.13 -6.39 -13.99
C PHE A 6 6.55 -6.61 -15.45
N ILE A 7 6.59 -7.85 -15.88
CA ILE A 7 6.72 -8.17 -17.31
C ILE A 7 5.36 -7.95 -17.95
N ASP A 8 5.28 -7.01 -18.89
CA ASP A 8 4.05 -6.70 -19.63
C ASP A 8 3.96 -7.55 -20.90
N SER A 9 5.03 -7.53 -21.70
CA SER A 9 5.10 -8.29 -22.93
C SER A 9 6.56 -8.54 -23.36
N TRP A 10 6.75 -9.37 -24.39
CA TRP A 10 8.09 -9.69 -24.90
C TRP A 10 8.05 -10.05 -26.40
N SER A 11 9.18 -9.86 -27.10
CA SER A 11 9.36 -10.33 -28.47
C SER A 11 9.41 -11.86 -28.54
N ALA A 12 9.03 -12.44 -29.70
CA ALA A 12 8.97 -13.88 -29.89
C ALA A 12 10.28 -14.61 -29.55
N ASP A 13 11.41 -13.97 -29.81
CA ASP A 13 12.75 -14.47 -29.51
C ASP A 13 13.29 -14.06 -28.13
N TRP A 14 12.45 -13.39 -27.31
CA TRP A 14 12.83 -12.84 -26.01
C TRP A 14 14.02 -11.87 -26.03
N SER A 15 14.38 -11.34 -27.19
CA SER A 15 15.47 -10.34 -27.28
C SER A 15 15.08 -9.02 -26.63
N LYS A 16 13.78 -8.70 -26.61
CA LYS A 16 13.25 -7.50 -25.98
C LYS A 16 12.09 -7.85 -25.03
N VAL A 17 12.09 -7.23 -23.86
CA VAL A 17 11.05 -7.39 -22.83
C VAL A 17 10.52 -6.02 -22.47
N LEU A 18 9.20 -5.82 -22.57
CA LEU A 18 8.53 -4.63 -22.08
C LEU A 18 8.20 -4.82 -20.59
N LEU A 19 8.64 -3.88 -19.80
CA LEU A 19 8.47 -3.85 -18.36
C LEU A 19 7.58 -2.68 -17.96
N LEU A 20 6.62 -2.91 -17.07
CA LEU A 20 5.96 -1.86 -16.31
C LEU A 20 6.71 -1.68 -14.99
N VAL A 21 7.18 -0.46 -14.72
CA VAL A 21 7.86 -0.09 -13.48
C VAL A 21 6.98 0.85 -12.70
N GLU A 22 6.64 0.48 -11.47
CA GLU A 22 5.76 1.23 -10.57
C GLU A 22 6.40 1.39 -9.18
N GLY A 23 5.90 2.36 -8.40
CA GLY A 23 6.33 2.59 -7.02
C GLY A 23 7.40 3.66 -6.87
N GLY A 24 7.93 3.77 -5.66
CA GLY A 24 8.77 4.89 -5.28
C GLY A 24 7.99 6.21 -5.27
N ALA A 25 8.67 7.29 -5.61
CA ALA A 25 8.09 8.62 -5.76
C ALA A 25 8.08 9.02 -7.25
N LYS A 26 7.71 8.07 -8.12
CA LYS A 26 7.75 8.29 -9.58
C LYS A 26 6.50 7.78 -10.26
N ALA A 27 6.08 8.49 -11.30
CA ALA A 27 4.99 8.04 -12.15
C ALA A 27 5.33 6.69 -12.82
N SER A 28 4.31 5.83 -12.92
CA SER A 28 4.44 4.51 -13.54
C SER A 28 4.83 4.64 -15.00
N ARG A 29 5.80 3.84 -15.44
CA ARG A 29 6.36 3.93 -16.79
C ARG A 29 6.66 2.59 -17.41
N TYR A 30 6.58 2.55 -18.72
CA TYR A 30 7.03 1.43 -19.53
C TYR A 30 8.50 1.56 -19.91
N VAL A 31 9.23 0.48 -19.75
CA VAL A 31 10.66 0.38 -20.05
C VAL A 31 10.92 -0.86 -20.90
N VAL A 32 11.61 -0.72 -22.01
CA VAL A 32 12.09 -1.86 -22.80
C VAL A 32 13.47 -2.28 -22.31
N PHE A 33 13.58 -3.52 -21.91
CA PHE A 33 14.86 -4.19 -21.67
C PHE A 33 15.30 -4.90 -22.95
N ASP A 34 16.43 -4.45 -23.51
CA ASP A 34 17.11 -5.13 -24.61
C ASP A 34 18.13 -6.11 -24.02
N ARG A 35 17.87 -7.42 -24.15
CA ARG A 35 18.72 -8.49 -23.59
C ARG A 35 20.08 -8.58 -24.28
N SER A 36 20.14 -8.31 -25.58
CA SER A 36 21.38 -8.38 -26.36
C SER A 36 22.30 -7.24 -26.02
N ALA A 37 21.77 -6.02 -25.98
CA ALA A 37 22.53 -4.82 -25.63
C ALA A 37 22.69 -4.65 -24.10
N LYS A 38 21.93 -5.40 -23.27
CA LYS A 38 21.83 -5.24 -21.80
C LYS A 38 21.50 -3.81 -21.39
N THR A 39 20.58 -3.17 -22.10
CA THR A 39 20.16 -1.79 -21.88
C THR A 39 18.70 -1.70 -21.51
N LEU A 40 18.36 -0.67 -20.73
CA LEU A 40 17.00 -0.27 -20.41
C LEU A 40 16.69 1.05 -21.11
N LYS A 41 15.55 1.13 -21.80
CA LYS A 41 15.10 2.34 -22.47
C LYS A 41 13.67 2.64 -22.04
N GLU A 42 13.45 3.79 -21.44
CA GLU A 42 12.10 4.29 -21.17
C GLU A 42 11.38 4.57 -22.49
N VAL A 43 10.11 4.13 -22.55
CA VAL A 43 9.29 4.24 -23.78
C VAL A 43 8.18 5.25 -23.58
N SER A 44 7.41 5.12 -22.48
CA SER A 44 6.28 6.00 -22.18
C SER A 44 5.89 5.93 -20.71
N TYR A 45 5.16 6.93 -20.26
CA TYR A 45 4.42 6.83 -18.99
C TYR A 45 3.18 5.96 -19.17
N ALA A 46 2.87 5.15 -18.16
CA ALA A 46 1.65 4.34 -18.14
C ALA A 46 0.39 5.22 -17.99
N ARG A 47 0.55 6.39 -17.36
CA ARG A 47 -0.49 7.39 -17.15
C ARG A 47 0.07 8.78 -17.55
N PRO A 48 0.00 9.17 -18.84
CA PRO A 48 0.70 10.37 -19.34
C PRO A 48 0.23 11.69 -18.72
N SER A 49 -0.98 11.74 -18.17
CA SER A 49 -1.53 12.94 -17.52
C SER A 49 -1.05 13.11 -16.06
N ILE A 50 -0.42 12.09 -15.47
CA ILE A 50 0.11 12.14 -14.10
C ILE A 50 1.58 12.53 -14.16
N LYS A 51 1.92 13.62 -13.50
CA LYS A 51 3.28 14.12 -13.44
C LYS A 51 4.03 13.50 -12.25
N GLU A 52 5.36 13.54 -12.28
CA GLU A 52 6.19 13.05 -11.17
C GLU A 52 5.89 13.76 -9.84
N GLU A 53 5.60 15.07 -9.88
CA GLU A 53 5.24 15.87 -8.71
C GLU A 53 3.91 15.49 -8.06
N ASP A 54 3.03 14.81 -8.81
CA ASP A 54 1.72 14.35 -8.34
C ASP A 54 1.79 12.97 -7.69
N VAL A 55 2.97 12.34 -7.65
CA VAL A 55 3.12 10.98 -7.13
C VAL A 55 3.72 10.99 -5.73
N GLY A 56 2.94 10.57 -4.74
CA GLY A 56 3.38 10.32 -3.38
C GLY A 56 4.32 9.11 -3.30
N GLU A 57 5.37 9.21 -2.49
CA GLU A 57 6.31 8.12 -2.30
C GLU A 57 5.64 6.93 -1.61
N VAL A 58 5.79 5.73 -2.20
CA VAL A 58 5.32 4.46 -1.63
C VAL A 58 6.50 3.73 -0.98
N VAL A 59 6.35 3.36 0.28
CA VAL A 59 7.34 2.58 1.02
C VAL A 59 6.69 1.40 1.74
N THR A 60 7.44 0.32 1.92
CA THR A 60 7.02 -0.80 2.75
C THR A 60 7.28 -0.51 4.22
N ILE A 61 6.40 -1.03 5.09
CA ILE A 61 6.51 -0.94 6.54
C ILE A 61 6.26 -2.32 7.15
N GLU A 62 6.90 -2.59 8.28
CA GLU A 62 6.58 -3.73 9.15
C GLU A 62 6.28 -3.21 10.55
N PHE A 63 5.23 -3.74 11.17
CA PHE A 63 4.89 -3.48 12.57
C PHE A 63 4.41 -4.77 13.25
N LYS A 64 4.32 -4.75 14.57
CA LYS A 64 3.77 -5.88 15.34
C LYS A 64 2.34 -5.58 15.76
N ALA A 65 1.44 -6.52 15.49
CA ALA A 65 0.13 -6.56 16.11
C ALA A 65 0.25 -6.75 17.63
N ARG A 66 -0.80 -6.47 18.37
CA ARG A 66 -0.85 -6.58 19.85
C ARG A 66 -0.54 -7.97 20.39
N ASP A 67 -0.75 -9.00 19.60
CA ASP A 67 -0.42 -10.40 19.91
C ASP A 67 0.99 -10.83 19.41
N GLY A 68 1.76 -9.87 18.87
CA GLY A 68 3.15 -10.08 18.44
C GLY A 68 3.29 -10.54 16.99
N LEU A 69 2.19 -10.80 16.27
CA LEU A 69 2.26 -11.17 14.85
C LEU A 69 2.87 -10.01 14.05
N LYS A 70 3.83 -10.32 13.17
CA LYS A 70 4.39 -9.35 12.24
C LYS A 70 3.43 -9.08 11.11
N ILE A 71 3.10 -7.82 10.90
CA ILE A 71 2.21 -7.33 9.85
C ILE A 71 3.03 -6.46 8.90
N ASN A 72 2.92 -6.74 7.62
CA ASN A 72 3.50 -5.89 6.57
C ASN A 72 2.43 -4.93 6.06
N GLY A 73 2.85 -3.81 5.52
CA GLY A 73 1.97 -2.84 4.89
C GLY A 73 2.73 -1.88 4.00
N LEU A 74 1.99 -0.96 3.42
CA LEU A 74 2.52 0.12 2.61
C LEU A 74 2.17 1.46 3.25
N ILE A 75 3.08 2.41 3.13
CA ILE A 75 2.78 3.82 3.37
C ILE A 75 2.89 4.56 2.04
N THR A 76 1.84 5.29 1.68
CA THR A 76 1.89 6.32 0.65
C THR A 76 1.97 7.68 1.34
N TRP A 77 3.07 8.37 1.13
CA TRP A 77 3.30 9.69 1.73
C TRP A 77 2.63 10.79 0.91
N PRO A 78 2.15 11.87 1.55
CA PRO A 78 1.65 13.04 0.84
C PRO A 78 2.71 13.61 -0.11
N THR A 79 2.26 14.10 -1.25
CA THR A 79 3.14 14.77 -2.21
C THR A 79 3.75 16.04 -1.62
N GLY A 80 4.99 16.34 -2.00
CA GLY A 80 5.67 17.57 -1.60
C GLY A 80 6.14 17.65 -0.14
N ILE A 81 5.92 16.61 0.68
CA ILE A 81 6.39 16.58 2.08
C ILE A 81 7.73 15.85 2.20
N PRO A 82 8.83 16.54 2.52
CA PRO A 82 10.13 15.92 2.75
C PRO A 82 10.11 14.92 3.91
N ALA A 83 11.01 13.93 3.88
CA ALA A 83 11.03 12.84 4.84
C ALA A 83 11.20 13.29 6.31
N ASP A 84 11.96 14.34 6.56
CA ASP A 84 12.19 14.93 7.89
C ASP A 84 10.98 15.69 8.45
N GLN A 85 10.01 16.04 7.59
CA GLN A 85 8.77 16.72 7.94
C GLN A 85 7.57 15.77 8.06
N ARG A 86 7.74 14.46 7.89
CA ARG A 86 6.69 13.44 7.99
C ARG A 86 6.34 13.13 9.44
N LYS A 87 5.76 14.11 10.13
CA LYS A 87 5.39 14.06 11.56
C LYS A 87 4.02 14.69 11.77
N ASN A 88 3.22 14.08 12.64
CA ASN A 88 1.88 14.56 12.99
C ASN A 88 1.00 14.88 11.77
N LEU A 89 1.05 14.03 10.75
CA LEU A 89 0.26 14.18 9.53
C LEU A 89 -1.16 13.66 9.72
N PRO A 90 -2.15 14.16 8.96
CA PRO A 90 -3.42 13.47 8.83
C PRO A 90 -3.19 12.13 8.14
N PHE A 91 -3.77 11.06 8.70
CA PHE A 91 -3.53 9.69 8.23
C PHE A 91 -4.84 8.99 7.89
N ILE A 92 -4.82 8.21 6.82
CA ILE A 92 -5.91 7.32 6.44
C ILE A 92 -5.42 5.88 6.54
N VAL A 93 -6.16 5.05 7.26
CA VAL A 93 -5.99 3.59 7.22
C VAL A 93 -6.85 3.07 6.08
N MET A 94 -6.25 2.38 5.13
CA MET A 94 -6.91 1.89 3.93
C MET A 94 -6.69 0.37 3.77
N PRO A 95 -7.44 -0.47 4.51
CA PRO A 95 -7.34 -1.91 4.38
C PRO A 95 -7.96 -2.39 3.06
N HIS A 96 -7.32 -3.37 2.42
CA HIS A 96 -7.82 -4.00 1.20
C HIS A 96 -9.06 -4.87 1.48
N GLY A 97 -9.82 -5.13 0.44
CA GLY A 97 -10.94 -6.09 0.46
C GLY A 97 -10.47 -7.55 0.43
N GLY A 98 -11.42 -8.45 0.39
CA GLY A 98 -11.14 -9.89 0.27
C GLY A 98 -11.75 -10.72 1.38
N PRO A 99 -11.02 -11.17 2.41
CA PRO A 99 -9.73 -10.74 2.97
C PRO A 99 -8.48 -11.41 2.37
N ALA A 100 -8.62 -12.40 1.51
CA ALA A 100 -7.49 -13.12 0.92
C ALA A 100 -6.78 -12.37 -0.25
N ALA A 101 -7.02 -11.06 -0.39
CA ALA A 101 -6.24 -10.18 -1.25
C ALA A 101 -4.97 -9.69 -0.52
N TYR A 102 -4.24 -8.78 -1.12
CA TYR A 102 -3.11 -8.07 -0.51
C TYR A 102 -2.81 -6.78 -1.29
N ASP A 103 -2.23 -5.82 -0.61
CA ASP A 103 -1.68 -4.62 -1.23
C ASP A 103 -0.20 -4.83 -1.52
N ALA A 104 0.20 -4.52 -2.75
CA ALA A 104 1.58 -4.59 -3.22
C ALA A 104 2.10 -3.20 -3.60
N VAL A 105 3.42 -3.05 -3.61
CA VAL A 105 4.05 -1.83 -4.13
C VAL A 105 3.62 -1.63 -5.58
N GLY A 106 3.09 -0.44 -5.88
CA GLY A 106 2.58 -0.10 -7.19
C GLY A 106 1.91 1.27 -7.17
N PHE A 107 1.15 1.56 -8.20
CA PHE A 107 0.34 2.76 -8.31
C PHE A 107 -1.11 2.46 -7.92
N ASP A 108 -1.45 2.64 -6.66
CA ASP A 108 -2.84 2.66 -6.20
C ASP A 108 -3.42 4.06 -6.43
N TRP A 109 -4.38 4.17 -7.34
CA TRP A 109 -4.94 5.46 -7.73
C TRP A 109 -5.65 6.18 -6.58
N LEU A 110 -6.31 5.44 -5.68
CA LEU A 110 -7.03 6.03 -4.55
C LEU A 110 -6.06 6.52 -3.49
N ALA A 111 -5.05 5.71 -3.15
CA ALA A 111 -4.00 6.12 -2.23
C ALA A 111 -3.24 7.35 -2.77
N GLN A 112 -2.92 7.38 -4.06
CA GLN A 112 -2.25 8.52 -4.69
C GLN A 112 -3.12 9.77 -4.73
N PHE A 113 -4.43 9.61 -5.03
CA PHE A 113 -5.37 10.72 -5.00
C PHE A 113 -5.43 11.35 -3.60
N LEU A 114 -5.61 10.52 -2.56
CA LEU A 114 -5.67 11.00 -1.18
C LEU A 114 -4.32 11.58 -0.70
N ALA A 115 -3.21 11.05 -1.19
CA ALA A 115 -1.88 11.60 -0.92
C ALA A 115 -1.69 13.01 -1.51
N ASN A 116 -2.27 13.26 -2.68
CA ASN A 116 -2.30 14.59 -3.29
C ASN A 116 -3.16 15.58 -2.48
N GLU A 117 -4.19 15.09 -1.80
CA GLU A 117 -5.01 15.90 -0.88
C GLU A 117 -4.34 16.12 0.49
N GLY A 118 -3.09 15.69 0.66
CA GLY A 118 -2.28 15.94 1.85
C GLY A 118 -2.39 14.89 2.96
N TYR A 119 -3.04 13.75 2.72
CA TYR A 119 -3.11 12.64 3.67
C TYR A 119 -1.93 11.69 3.48
N ALA A 120 -1.41 11.14 4.58
CA ALA A 120 -0.60 9.93 4.52
C ALA A 120 -1.50 8.70 4.61
N ILE A 121 -1.22 7.67 3.82
CA ILE A 121 -2.06 6.47 3.76
C ILE A 121 -1.26 5.27 4.27
N ILE A 122 -1.85 4.48 5.18
CA ILE A 122 -1.33 3.16 5.55
C ILE A 122 -2.27 2.08 5.01
N GLN A 123 -1.72 1.15 4.21
CA GLN A 123 -2.39 -0.02 3.68
C GLN A 123 -1.83 -1.27 4.37
N PRO A 124 -2.47 -1.76 5.46
CA PRO A 124 -1.98 -2.92 6.17
C PRO A 124 -2.38 -4.21 5.45
N ASN A 125 -1.42 -5.11 5.25
CA ASN A 125 -1.69 -6.49 4.88
C ASN A 125 -1.95 -7.29 6.18
N PHE A 126 -3.16 -7.18 6.71
CA PHE A 126 -3.58 -7.82 7.95
C PHE A 126 -3.60 -9.34 7.81
N ARG A 127 -3.60 -10.10 8.95
CA ARG A 127 -3.66 -11.57 8.91
C ARG A 127 -4.82 -12.05 8.03
N GLY A 128 -4.61 -13.12 7.28
CA GLY A 128 -5.54 -13.60 6.26
C GLY A 128 -5.21 -13.11 4.86
N SER A 129 -4.37 -12.09 4.69
CA SER A 129 -3.90 -11.62 3.39
C SER A 129 -3.10 -12.69 2.66
N ALA A 130 -3.22 -12.72 1.32
CA ALA A 130 -2.42 -13.57 0.45
C ALA A 130 -0.97 -13.05 0.33
N GLY A 131 -0.08 -13.87 -0.23
CA GLY A 131 1.30 -13.46 -0.56
C GLY A 131 2.31 -13.55 0.59
N PHE A 132 1.86 -13.82 1.84
CA PHE A 132 2.71 -13.91 3.03
C PHE A 132 2.84 -15.33 3.59
N GLY A 133 2.51 -16.35 2.78
CA GLY A 133 2.58 -17.75 3.14
C GLY A 133 1.29 -18.32 3.73
N ALA A 134 1.17 -19.65 3.76
CA ALA A 134 -0.04 -20.35 4.20
C ALA A 134 -0.40 -20.04 5.64
N GLY A 135 0.57 -20.08 6.56
CA GLY A 135 0.33 -19.82 7.98
C GLY A 135 -0.21 -18.41 8.27
N PHE A 136 0.24 -17.40 7.52
CA PHE A 136 -0.28 -16.04 7.66
C PHE A 136 -1.72 -15.93 7.16
N ARG A 137 -2.04 -16.61 6.06
CA ARG A 137 -3.40 -16.70 5.52
C ARG A 137 -4.33 -17.43 6.47
N GLU A 138 -3.90 -18.57 6.99
CA GLU A 138 -4.68 -19.40 7.93
C GLU A 138 -4.91 -18.71 9.28
N ALA A 139 -3.99 -17.84 9.72
CA ALA A 139 -4.14 -17.02 10.91
C ALA A 139 -5.35 -16.06 10.85
N GLY A 140 -5.92 -15.84 9.66
CA GLY A 140 -7.15 -15.08 9.46
C GLY A 140 -8.44 -15.92 9.50
N TYR A 141 -8.35 -17.24 9.48
CA TYR A 141 -9.55 -18.09 9.45
C TYR A 141 -10.34 -17.99 10.77
N GLY A 142 -11.64 -17.68 10.65
CA GLY A 142 -12.51 -17.47 11.81
C GLY A 142 -12.25 -16.17 12.60
N GLU A 143 -11.39 -15.29 12.10
CA GLU A 143 -10.98 -14.06 12.80
C GLU A 143 -11.57 -12.77 12.19
N TRP A 144 -12.60 -12.89 11.35
CA TRP A 144 -13.35 -11.73 10.84
C TRP A 144 -14.00 -10.98 12.00
N GLY A 145 -13.82 -9.65 12.02
CA GLY A 145 -14.28 -8.82 13.12
C GLY A 145 -13.52 -9.00 14.45
N ARG A 146 -12.51 -9.83 14.49
CA ARG A 146 -11.70 -10.16 15.68
C ARG A 146 -10.25 -9.74 15.48
N LYS A 147 -9.30 -10.69 15.43
CA LYS A 147 -7.88 -10.40 15.30
C LYS A 147 -7.52 -9.69 14.00
N MET A 148 -8.21 -10.00 12.89
CA MET A 148 -8.02 -9.27 11.63
C MET A 148 -8.36 -7.79 11.79
N GLN A 149 -9.44 -7.50 12.52
CA GLN A 149 -9.84 -6.15 12.88
C GLN A 149 -8.81 -5.47 13.78
N ASN A 150 -8.29 -6.22 14.76
CA ASN A 150 -7.24 -5.72 15.65
C ASN A 150 -5.98 -5.34 14.87
N ASP A 151 -5.60 -6.10 13.84
CA ASP A 151 -4.43 -5.78 13.00
C ASP A 151 -4.59 -4.42 12.29
N VAL A 152 -5.79 -4.12 11.81
CA VAL A 152 -6.11 -2.82 11.18
C VAL A 152 -6.00 -1.68 12.20
N THR A 153 -6.55 -1.88 13.41
CA THR A 153 -6.41 -0.92 14.51
C THR A 153 -4.95 -0.76 14.94
N ASP A 154 -4.20 -1.86 14.99
CA ASP A 154 -2.79 -1.84 15.37
C ASP A 154 -1.91 -1.15 14.33
N ALA A 155 -2.32 -1.15 13.04
CA ALA A 155 -1.69 -0.35 11.99
C ALA A 155 -1.84 1.15 12.27
N ALA A 156 -3.05 1.60 12.62
CA ALA A 156 -3.30 2.99 13.02
C ALA A 156 -2.42 3.39 14.23
N ASN A 157 -2.43 2.54 15.26
CA ASN A 157 -1.62 2.78 16.46
C ASN A 157 -0.11 2.77 16.17
N ALA A 158 0.34 1.97 15.20
CA ALA A 158 1.75 1.91 14.82
C ALA A 158 2.25 3.24 14.26
N VAL A 159 1.52 3.85 13.31
CA VAL A 159 1.92 5.14 12.73
C VAL A 159 1.83 6.29 13.73
N VAL A 160 0.91 6.22 14.71
CA VAL A 160 0.85 7.18 15.84
C VAL A 160 2.08 7.01 16.74
N ARG A 161 2.43 5.78 17.14
CA ARG A 161 3.63 5.52 17.97
C ARG A 161 4.93 5.93 17.29
N MET A 162 4.99 5.87 15.96
CA MET A 162 6.15 6.34 15.17
C MET A 162 6.22 7.87 15.10
N GLY A 163 5.21 8.59 15.60
CA GLY A 163 5.12 10.05 15.54
C GLY A 163 4.78 10.59 14.15
N TRP A 164 4.37 9.71 13.23
CA TRP A 164 4.03 10.09 11.85
C TRP A 164 2.60 10.63 11.76
N ALA A 165 1.67 9.99 12.48
CA ALA A 165 0.25 10.34 12.47
C ALA A 165 -0.14 11.22 13.66
N ASP A 166 -1.02 12.18 13.40
CA ASP A 166 -1.77 12.91 14.41
C ASP A 166 -2.97 12.06 14.86
N PRO A 167 -3.05 11.63 16.12
CA PRO A 167 -4.15 10.79 16.59
C PRO A 167 -5.52 11.47 16.51
N ALA A 168 -5.59 12.80 16.46
CA ALA A 168 -6.84 13.56 16.29
C ALA A 168 -7.28 13.65 14.81
N ARG A 169 -6.45 13.25 13.86
CA ARG A 169 -6.72 13.31 12.41
C ARG A 169 -6.49 11.95 11.74
N MET A 170 -7.05 10.90 12.36
CA MET A 170 -7.05 9.54 11.82
C MET A 170 -8.39 9.23 11.16
N PHE A 171 -8.34 8.70 9.96
CA PHE A 171 -9.50 8.32 9.16
C PHE A 171 -9.36 6.88 8.67
N ILE A 172 -10.47 6.31 8.21
CA ILE A 172 -10.47 4.99 7.57
C ILE A 172 -11.26 5.07 6.26
N VAL A 173 -10.69 4.49 5.21
CA VAL A 173 -11.31 4.40 3.89
C VAL A 173 -11.09 2.99 3.35
N GLY A 174 -12.10 2.42 2.71
CA GLY A 174 -12.00 1.12 2.05
C GLY A 174 -13.33 0.63 1.52
N ALA A 175 -13.31 -0.57 0.95
CA ALA A 175 -14.49 -1.21 0.39
C ALA A 175 -14.54 -2.68 0.78
N SER A 176 -15.73 -3.32 0.69
CA SER A 176 -15.93 -4.75 0.95
C SER A 176 -15.62 -5.13 2.39
N TYR A 177 -14.48 -5.74 2.70
CA TYR A 177 -14.12 -6.20 4.05
C TYR A 177 -14.25 -5.12 5.14
N ILE A 178 -14.05 -3.85 4.80
CA ILE A 178 -14.16 -2.74 5.75
C ILE A 178 -15.58 -2.58 6.34
N PHE A 179 -16.63 -3.09 5.68
CA PHE A 179 -17.98 -3.06 6.24
C PHE A 179 -18.09 -3.88 7.53
N VAL A 180 -17.28 -4.91 7.69
CA VAL A 180 -17.18 -5.68 8.95
C VAL A 180 -16.64 -4.78 10.07
N TYR A 181 -15.73 -3.85 9.75
CA TYR A 181 -15.20 -2.86 10.69
C TYR A 181 -16.28 -1.92 11.22
N TYR A 182 -17.10 -1.36 10.33
CA TYR A 182 -18.15 -0.40 10.73
C TYR A 182 -19.28 -1.06 11.55
N ALA A 183 -19.68 -2.27 11.19
CA ALA A 183 -20.76 -2.97 11.86
C ALA A 183 -20.44 -3.25 13.33
N GLU A 184 -19.20 -3.62 13.66
CA GLU A 184 -18.82 -3.95 15.04
C GLU A 184 -18.59 -2.73 15.94
N GLN A 185 -18.08 -1.62 15.40
CA GLN A 185 -17.87 -0.39 16.19
C GLN A 185 -19.20 0.27 16.60
N HIS A 186 -20.29 0.04 15.86
CA HIS A 186 -21.59 0.60 16.16
C HIS A 186 -22.52 -0.34 16.96
N VAL A 187 -22.23 -1.64 16.99
CA VAL A 187 -23.01 -2.62 17.81
C VAL A 187 -22.56 -2.63 19.26
N VAL A 188 -21.36 -2.17 19.58
CA VAL A 188 -20.80 -2.16 20.95
C VAL A 188 -21.08 -0.85 21.71
N SER A 189 -21.66 0.16 21.06
CA SER A 189 -22.01 1.46 21.66
C SER A 189 -23.51 1.65 21.93
N GLY A 190 -24.30 0.55 21.95
CA GLY A 190 -25.73 0.54 22.31
C GLY A 190 -26.01 -0.05 23.67
#